data_f1e729c133d48618017ec1776df30532
#
_entry.id   f1e729c133d48618017ec1776df30532
#
_cell.length_a   1.000
_cell.length_b   1.000
_cell.length_c   1.000
_cell.angle_alpha   90.00
_cell.angle_beta   90.00
_cell.angle_gamma   90.00
#
_symmetry.space_group_name_H-M   'P 1'
#
loop_
_entity.id
_entity.type
_entity.pdbx_description
1 polymer ?
#
loop_
_entity_poly.entity_id
_entity_poly.type
_entity_poly.pdbx_seq_one_letter_code
_entity_poly.pdbx_strand_id
1 'polypeptide(L)'
;FQQTLDYQTSGEMTGDFTHSVSYGALGYFRAESFCLEVEDREVLLTSARETLRRLRETGKRQPVSPVSNSPALKRKQAVFVSLHHRGELYGCIGSKEGDLPLAESTSYLALASALDDPRFWPRTALPEDLEIEISVLTPLKRIRDWSRFRLGRDGVDLRCENRHGLLLPQVAGGTIDTGTKFFEALCRKAGLRKDAYRNSRARLSVFRAQVFGYAPE
;
A
#
# COMPACT_ATOMS: atom_id res chain seq x y z
N PHE A 1 9.78 9.73 9.61
CA PHE A 1 10.34 8.67 8.76
C PHE A 1 11.74 9.06 8.31
N GLN A 2 12.62 8.08 8.21
CA GLN A 2 13.96 8.24 7.63
C GLN A 2 13.95 7.53 6.27
N GLN A 3 14.47 8.19 5.26
CA GLN A 3 14.62 7.64 3.91
C GLN A 3 16.03 7.94 3.41
N THR A 4 16.68 6.93 2.84
CA THR A 4 17.91 7.15 2.06
C THR A 4 17.52 7.82 0.75
N LEU A 5 18.03 9.02 0.53
CA LEU A 5 17.74 9.82 -0.66
C LEU A 5 18.73 9.48 -1.77
N ASP A 6 19.97 9.26 -1.40
CA ASP A 6 21.02 8.89 -2.30
C ASP A 6 22.11 8.11 -1.56
N TYR A 7 22.78 7.22 -2.27
CA TYR A 7 23.92 6.47 -1.77
C TYR A 7 24.88 6.18 -2.92
N GLN A 8 26.12 6.61 -2.79
CA GLN A 8 27.17 6.36 -3.77
C GLN A 8 28.46 5.99 -3.07
N THR A 9 29.34 5.31 -3.78
CA THR A 9 30.69 5.01 -3.33
C THR A 9 31.72 5.67 -4.24
N SER A 10 32.89 6.01 -3.68
CA SER A 10 33.97 6.54 -4.52
C SER A 10 34.43 5.51 -5.57
N GLY A 11 34.33 4.22 -5.26
CA GLY A 11 34.63 3.16 -6.21
C GLY A 11 33.71 3.16 -7.44
N GLU A 12 32.40 3.43 -7.26
CA GLU A 12 31.46 3.60 -8.38
C GLU A 12 31.77 4.83 -9.24
N MET A 13 32.28 5.90 -8.63
CA MET A 13 32.63 7.14 -9.33
C MET A 13 33.97 7.04 -10.06
N THR A 14 34.94 6.34 -9.51
CA THR A 14 36.32 6.32 -10.00
C THR A 14 36.72 5.02 -10.70
N GLY A 15 35.94 3.94 -10.51
CA GLY A 15 36.28 2.58 -10.96
C GLY A 15 37.28 1.87 -10.05
N ASP A 16 37.78 2.51 -8.99
CA ASP A 16 38.71 1.93 -8.02
C ASP A 16 38.00 1.53 -6.74
N PHE A 17 37.90 0.23 -6.49
CA PHE A 17 37.26 -0.36 -5.30
C PHE A 17 38.25 -0.81 -4.23
N THR A 18 39.55 -0.61 -4.41
CA THR A 18 40.57 -1.04 -3.43
C THR A 18 40.48 -0.23 -2.13
N HIS A 19 40.15 1.06 -2.24
CA HIS A 19 39.88 1.95 -1.12
C HIS A 19 38.64 2.78 -1.44
N SER A 20 37.48 2.32 -0.99
CA SER A 20 36.22 2.98 -1.30
C SER A 20 35.60 3.66 -0.07
N VAL A 21 35.14 4.90 -0.22
CA VAL A 21 34.39 5.67 0.77
C VAL A 21 32.93 5.68 0.34
N SER A 22 32.02 5.52 1.32
CA SER A 22 30.59 5.58 1.10
C SER A 22 30.03 6.96 1.43
N TYR A 23 29.21 7.49 0.56
CA TYR A 23 28.47 8.71 0.73
C TYR A 23 26.98 8.41 0.80
N GLY A 24 26.31 8.89 1.82
CA GLY A 24 24.86 8.68 1.97
C GLY A 24 24.13 9.95 2.32
N ALA A 25 23.07 10.26 1.60
CA ALA A 25 22.12 11.32 1.93
C ALA A 25 20.88 10.73 2.61
N LEU A 26 20.56 11.22 3.80
CA LEU A 26 19.40 10.77 4.58
C LEU A 26 18.40 11.91 4.74
N GLY A 27 17.15 11.65 4.41
CA GLY A 27 16.03 12.56 4.65
C GLY A 27 15.20 12.13 5.85
N TYR A 28 14.77 13.09 6.67
CA TYR A 28 13.81 12.87 7.76
C TYR A 28 12.49 13.54 7.44
N PHE A 29 11.43 12.78 7.36
CA PHE A 29 10.11 13.24 6.94
C PHE A 29 9.06 13.04 8.03
N ARG A 30 8.08 13.94 8.08
CA ARG A 30 6.85 13.74 8.86
C ARG A 30 5.87 12.86 8.06
N ALA A 31 4.91 12.23 8.75
CA ALA A 31 3.88 11.42 8.09
C ALA A 31 3.05 12.23 7.10
N GLU A 32 2.78 13.48 7.44
CA GLU A 32 2.00 14.43 6.65
C GLU A 32 2.64 14.73 5.29
N SER A 33 3.99 14.64 5.19
CA SER A 33 4.70 14.81 3.92
C SER A 33 4.41 13.74 2.88
N PHE A 34 3.76 12.63 3.28
CA PHE A 34 3.34 11.54 2.40
C PHE A 34 1.86 11.61 2.03
N CYS A 35 1.12 12.57 2.57
CA CYS A 35 -0.26 12.81 2.18
C CYS A 35 -0.33 13.42 0.78
N LEU A 36 -1.40 13.08 0.07
CA LEU A 36 -1.73 13.63 -1.23
C LEU A 36 -2.73 14.77 -1.06
N GLU A 37 -2.57 15.82 -1.83
CA GLU A 37 -3.56 16.88 -1.96
C GLU A 37 -4.81 16.37 -2.69
N VAL A 38 -5.89 17.14 -2.67
CA VAL A 38 -7.17 16.76 -3.27
C VAL A 38 -6.99 16.48 -4.76
N GLU A 39 -6.26 17.34 -5.44
CA GLU A 39 -6.00 17.28 -6.89
C GLU A 39 -5.23 15.99 -7.25
N ASP A 40 -4.23 15.61 -6.47
CA ASP A 40 -3.47 14.37 -6.69
C ASP A 40 -4.37 13.13 -6.54
N ARG A 41 -5.26 13.14 -5.54
CA ARG A 41 -6.21 12.04 -5.31
C ARG A 41 -7.19 11.87 -6.48
N GLU A 42 -7.71 12.99 -7.00
CA GLU A 42 -8.61 12.97 -8.15
C GLU A 42 -7.91 12.49 -9.43
N VAL A 43 -6.65 12.83 -9.63
CA VAL A 43 -5.84 12.31 -10.75
C VAL A 43 -5.72 10.78 -10.66
N LEU A 44 -5.45 10.22 -9.48
CA LEU A 44 -5.34 8.77 -9.29
C LEU A 44 -6.68 8.07 -9.50
N LEU A 45 -7.77 8.60 -8.94
CA LEU A 45 -9.11 8.04 -9.12
C LEU A 45 -9.55 8.06 -10.59
N THR A 46 -9.33 9.18 -11.27
CA THR A 46 -9.68 9.32 -12.69
C THR A 46 -8.90 8.33 -13.55
N SER A 47 -7.62 8.18 -13.30
CA SER A 47 -6.75 7.26 -14.03
C SER A 47 -7.16 5.79 -13.80
N ALA A 48 -7.51 5.42 -12.56
CA ALA A 48 -8.02 4.09 -12.24
C ALA A 48 -9.37 3.81 -12.91
N ARG A 49 -10.31 4.77 -12.88
CA ARG A 49 -11.62 4.67 -13.57
C ARG A 49 -11.44 4.49 -15.07
N GLU A 50 -10.60 5.33 -15.68
CA GLU A 50 -10.33 5.26 -17.12
C GLU A 50 -9.67 3.93 -17.52
N THR A 51 -8.79 3.41 -16.68
CA THR A 51 -8.16 2.10 -16.88
C THR A 51 -9.21 0.98 -16.90
N LEU A 52 -10.12 0.96 -15.92
CA LEU A 52 -11.20 -0.05 -15.86
C LEU A 52 -12.22 0.12 -16.98
N ARG A 53 -12.54 1.35 -17.35
CA ARG A 53 -13.42 1.64 -18.51
C ARG A 53 -12.84 1.05 -19.80
N ARG A 54 -11.54 1.30 -20.08
CA ARG A 54 -10.87 0.75 -21.27
C ARG A 54 -10.78 -0.76 -21.24
N LEU A 55 -10.50 -1.35 -20.07
CA LEU A 55 -10.54 -2.80 -19.92
C LEU A 55 -11.90 -3.38 -20.31
N ARG A 56 -13.00 -2.78 -19.86
CA ARG A 56 -14.36 -3.21 -20.17
C ARG A 56 -14.69 -3.09 -21.66
N GLU A 57 -14.31 -1.96 -22.28
CA GLU A 57 -14.62 -1.69 -23.68
C GLU A 57 -13.79 -2.51 -24.67
N THR A 58 -12.53 -2.75 -24.34
CA THR A 58 -11.58 -3.34 -25.30
C THR A 58 -11.10 -4.73 -24.93
N GLY A 59 -11.32 -5.17 -23.69
CA GLY A 59 -10.74 -6.40 -23.13
C GLY A 59 -9.22 -6.35 -22.91
N LYS A 60 -8.57 -5.21 -23.20
CA LYS A 60 -7.11 -5.09 -23.13
C LYS A 60 -6.65 -4.69 -21.73
N ARG A 61 -5.67 -5.42 -21.21
CA ARG A 61 -4.99 -5.13 -19.93
C ARG A 61 -3.95 -4.03 -20.11
N GLN A 62 -4.39 -2.80 -20.29
CA GLN A 62 -3.50 -1.66 -20.51
C GLN A 62 -3.79 -0.57 -19.48
N PRO A 63 -2.85 -0.32 -18.52
CA PRO A 63 -3.02 0.75 -17.55
C PRO A 63 -2.96 2.12 -18.23
N VAL A 64 -3.75 3.06 -17.75
CA VAL A 64 -3.71 4.44 -18.19
C VAL A 64 -2.76 5.21 -17.29
N SER A 65 -1.66 5.69 -17.84
CA SER A 65 -0.76 6.57 -17.11
C SER A 65 -1.35 7.98 -17.04
N PRO A 66 -1.59 8.54 -15.85
CA PRO A 66 -2.07 9.90 -15.75
C PRO A 66 -1.01 10.91 -16.18
N VAL A 67 -1.44 11.95 -16.85
CA VAL A 67 -0.58 13.10 -17.15
C VAL A 67 -0.59 14.03 -15.95
N SER A 68 0.49 14.03 -15.17
CA SER A 68 0.65 14.94 -14.05
C SER A 68 2.11 15.30 -13.82
N ASN A 69 2.36 16.56 -13.46
CA ASN A 69 3.66 17.05 -13.07
C ASN A 69 3.88 17.01 -11.55
N SER A 70 2.88 16.56 -10.78
CA SER A 70 2.96 16.50 -9.33
C SER A 70 4.12 15.62 -8.85
N PRO A 71 5.04 16.15 -8.04
CA PRO A 71 6.11 15.36 -7.45
C PRO A 71 5.58 14.25 -6.53
N ALA A 72 4.38 14.43 -5.94
CA ALA A 72 3.77 13.44 -5.07
C ALA A 72 3.40 12.17 -5.85
N LEU A 73 2.92 12.30 -7.07
CA LEU A 73 2.52 11.17 -7.92
C LEU A 73 3.72 10.43 -8.54
N LYS A 74 4.89 11.06 -8.58
CA LYS A 74 6.15 10.43 -9.01
C LYS A 74 6.84 9.64 -7.90
N ARG A 75 6.41 9.79 -6.65
CA ARG A 75 6.99 9.05 -5.52
C ARG A 75 6.68 7.56 -5.64
N LYS A 76 7.66 6.74 -5.31
CA LYS A 76 7.51 5.30 -5.13
C LYS A 76 6.94 5.06 -3.73
N GLN A 77 5.66 4.76 -3.65
CA GLN A 77 4.92 4.67 -2.40
C GLN A 77 3.97 3.47 -2.44
N ALA A 78 3.85 2.80 -1.30
CA ALA A 78 2.94 1.67 -1.17
C ALA A 78 1.48 2.11 -1.39
N VAL A 79 0.73 1.36 -2.17
CA VAL A 79 -0.66 1.65 -2.49
C VAL A 79 -1.47 0.38 -2.65
N PHE A 80 -2.75 0.43 -2.25
CA PHE A 80 -3.75 -0.60 -2.47
C PHE A 80 -4.91 0.01 -3.24
N VAL A 81 -5.46 -0.78 -4.16
CA VAL A 81 -6.69 -0.44 -4.87
C VAL A 81 -7.72 -1.50 -4.53
N SER A 82 -8.83 -1.08 -3.93
CA SER A 82 -10.00 -1.92 -3.68
C SER A 82 -11.11 -1.53 -4.64
N LEU A 83 -11.77 -2.52 -5.18
CA LEU A 83 -12.95 -2.37 -6.02
C LEU A 83 -14.15 -2.88 -5.24
N HIS A 84 -15.23 -2.14 -5.24
CA HIS A 84 -16.49 -2.50 -4.61
C HIS A 84 -17.60 -2.55 -5.67
N HIS A 85 -18.56 -3.42 -5.46
CA HIS A 85 -19.75 -3.53 -6.28
C HIS A 85 -20.95 -3.77 -5.37
N ARG A 86 -21.90 -2.86 -5.37
CA ARG A 86 -23.13 -2.92 -4.53
C ARG A 86 -22.82 -3.11 -3.05
N GLY A 87 -21.84 -2.39 -2.53
CA GLY A 87 -21.42 -2.44 -1.14
C GLY A 87 -20.51 -3.61 -0.76
N GLU A 88 -20.28 -4.57 -1.66
CA GLU A 88 -19.43 -5.72 -1.41
C GLU A 88 -18.06 -5.57 -2.06
N LEU A 89 -17.02 -6.14 -1.42
CA LEU A 89 -15.68 -6.15 -1.98
C LEU A 89 -15.64 -7.02 -3.24
N TYR A 90 -15.30 -6.40 -4.35
CA TYR A 90 -15.13 -7.07 -5.64
C TYR A 90 -13.68 -7.53 -5.88
N GLY A 91 -12.68 -6.81 -5.41
CA GLY A 91 -11.27 -7.18 -5.47
C GLY A 91 -10.39 -6.15 -4.79
N CYS A 92 -9.23 -6.60 -4.30
CA CYS A 92 -8.27 -5.73 -3.64
C CYS A 92 -6.86 -6.28 -3.79
N ILE A 93 -6.04 -5.57 -4.56
CA ILE A 93 -4.61 -5.86 -4.71
C ILE A 93 -3.81 -4.60 -4.38
N GLY A 94 -2.63 -4.80 -3.82
CA GLY A 94 -1.74 -3.69 -3.50
C GLY A 94 -0.27 -4.08 -3.55
N SER A 95 0.59 -3.08 -3.69
CA SER A 95 2.03 -3.19 -3.51
C SER A 95 2.46 -2.51 -2.21
N LYS A 96 3.29 -3.18 -1.44
CA LYS A 96 3.83 -2.69 -0.17
C LYS A 96 5.20 -2.00 -0.34
N GLU A 97 5.85 -2.21 -1.45
CA GLU A 97 7.26 -1.84 -1.64
C GLU A 97 7.44 -0.60 -2.51
N GLY A 98 6.36 -0.12 -3.17
CA GLY A 98 6.43 1.09 -3.97
C GLY A 98 7.49 0.99 -5.09
N ASP A 99 7.43 -0.07 -5.89
CA ASP A 99 8.44 -0.31 -6.94
C ASP A 99 8.31 0.66 -8.11
N LEU A 100 7.08 1.10 -8.38
CA LEU A 100 6.74 2.03 -9.45
C LEU A 100 6.28 3.38 -8.87
N PRO A 101 6.31 4.47 -9.65
CA PRO A 101 5.66 5.72 -9.32
C PRO A 101 4.19 5.49 -8.92
N LEU A 102 3.69 6.24 -7.95
CA LEU A 102 2.34 6.07 -7.42
C LEU A 102 1.26 6.13 -8.51
N ALA A 103 1.42 7.03 -9.48
CA ALA A 103 0.53 7.18 -10.61
C ALA A 103 0.42 5.89 -11.44
N GLU A 104 1.55 5.28 -11.76
CA GLU A 104 1.61 4.05 -12.55
C GLU A 104 1.11 2.84 -11.74
N SER A 105 1.57 2.73 -10.49
CA SER A 105 1.16 1.66 -9.56
C SER A 105 -0.36 1.61 -9.41
N THR A 106 -1.03 2.75 -9.25
CA THR A 106 -2.47 2.82 -9.04
C THR A 106 -3.25 2.26 -10.22
N SER A 107 -2.91 2.66 -11.44
CA SER A 107 -3.58 2.17 -12.65
C SER A 107 -3.33 0.67 -12.88
N TYR A 108 -2.10 0.22 -12.66
CA TYR A 108 -1.76 -1.19 -12.75
C TYR A 108 -2.53 -2.03 -11.70
N LEU A 109 -2.58 -1.55 -10.46
CA LEU A 109 -3.28 -2.25 -9.38
C LEU A 109 -4.80 -2.23 -9.54
N ALA A 110 -5.37 -1.24 -10.22
CA ALA A 110 -6.78 -1.26 -10.60
C ALA A 110 -7.09 -2.45 -11.52
N LEU A 111 -6.24 -2.71 -12.53
CA LEU A 111 -6.35 -3.90 -13.38
C LEU A 111 -6.17 -5.19 -12.57
N ALA A 112 -5.14 -5.26 -11.75
CA ALA A 112 -4.86 -6.44 -10.95
C ALA A 112 -6.02 -6.75 -9.98
N SER A 113 -6.61 -5.73 -9.35
CA SER A 113 -7.76 -5.89 -8.45
C SER A 113 -9.00 -6.38 -9.20
N ALA A 114 -9.17 -5.96 -10.45
CA ALA A 114 -10.28 -6.41 -11.26
C ALA A 114 -10.13 -7.84 -11.77
N LEU A 115 -8.91 -8.30 -12.03
CA LEU A 115 -8.65 -9.51 -12.80
C LEU A 115 -7.87 -10.59 -12.07
N ASP A 116 -7.00 -10.22 -11.14
CA ASP A 116 -5.98 -11.13 -10.60
C ASP A 116 -6.15 -11.43 -9.10
N ASP A 117 -7.19 -10.94 -8.44
CA ASP A 117 -7.46 -11.27 -7.04
C ASP A 117 -7.99 -12.72 -6.93
N PRO A 118 -7.18 -13.66 -6.39
CA PRO A 118 -7.53 -15.08 -6.39
C PRO A 118 -8.73 -15.42 -5.50
N ARG A 119 -9.10 -14.54 -4.57
CA ARG A 119 -10.26 -14.74 -3.67
C ARG A 119 -11.60 -14.71 -4.40
N PHE A 120 -11.60 -14.09 -5.59
CA PHE A 120 -12.82 -13.79 -6.34
C PHE A 120 -12.81 -14.37 -7.77
N TRP A 121 -11.99 -15.36 -8.03
CA TRP A 121 -11.86 -16.00 -9.34
C TRP A 121 -12.72 -17.28 -9.45
N PRO A 122 -13.25 -17.66 -10.61
CA PRO A 122 -13.24 -16.96 -11.91
C PRO A 122 -14.33 -15.90 -12.02
N ARG A 123 -14.05 -14.83 -12.79
CA ARG A 123 -15.00 -13.74 -13.07
C ARG A 123 -15.45 -13.79 -14.51
N THR A 124 -16.74 -13.59 -14.74
CA THR A 124 -17.34 -13.68 -16.06
C THR A 124 -17.47 -12.32 -16.75
N ALA A 125 -17.59 -11.24 -15.99
CA ALA A 125 -17.72 -9.88 -16.52
C ALA A 125 -17.23 -8.84 -15.50
N LEU A 126 -16.80 -7.68 -16.00
CA LEU A 126 -16.46 -6.51 -15.18
C LEU A 126 -17.71 -5.62 -15.06
N PRO A 127 -18.28 -5.42 -13.86
CA PRO A 127 -19.43 -4.56 -13.66
C PRO A 127 -19.18 -3.12 -14.10
N GLU A 128 -20.24 -2.42 -14.50
CA GLU A 128 -20.14 -1.01 -14.91
C GLU A 128 -20.05 -0.06 -13.72
N ASP A 129 -20.72 -0.41 -12.64
CA ASP A 129 -20.91 0.35 -11.41
C ASP A 129 -19.87 0.00 -10.33
N LEU A 130 -18.62 -0.26 -10.75
CA LEU A 130 -17.53 -0.46 -9.79
C LEU A 130 -17.14 0.84 -9.11
N GLU A 131 -17.13 0.80 -7.80
CA GLU A 131 -16.65 1.88 -6.93
C GLU A 131 -15.19 1.59 -6.56
N ILE A 132 -14.35 2.61 -6.58
CA ILE A 132 -12.91 2.50 -6.39
C ILE A 132 -12.51 3.15 -5.07
N GLU A 133 -11.84 2.40 -4.21
CA GLU A 133 -11.14 2.90 -3.03
C GLU A 133 -9.63 2.79 -3.24
N ILE A 134 -8.90 3.85 -2.99
CA ILE A 134 -7.44 3.88 -3.05
C ILE A 134 -6.91 4.16 -1.64
N SER A 135 -6.00 3.30 -1.18
CA SER A 135 -5.30 3.44 0.11
C SER A 135 -3.81 3.67 -0.16
N VAL A 136 -3.33 4.89 0.02
CA VAL A 136 -1.91 5.25 -0.10
C VAL A 136 -1.26 5.22 1.28
N LEU A 137 -0.18 4.46 1.43
CA LEU A 137 0.44 4.21 2.72
C LEU A 137 1.67 5.09 2.94
N THR A 138 1.86 5.57 4.17
CA THR A 138 3.16 6.14 4.57
C THR A 138 4.22 5.03 4.62
N PRO A 139 5.51 5.38 4.57
CA PRO A 139 6.57 4.40 4.79
C PRO A 139 6.39 3.65 6.09
N LEU A 140 6.84 2.40 6.11
CA LEU A 140 6.78 1.54 7.29
C LEU A 140 7.72 2.07 8.38
N LYS A 141 7.21 2.21 9.60
CA LYS A 141 7.98 2.57 10.79
C LYS A 141 8.04 1.40 11.74
N ARG A 142 9.22 0.82 11.93
CA ARG A 142 9.40 -0.28 12.89
C ARG A 142 9.07 0.16 14.32
N ILE A 143 8.33 -0.68 15.01
CA ILE A 143 8.06 -0.56 16.44
C ILE A 143 8.62 -1.79 17.17
N ARG A 144 9.17 -1.58 18.37
CA ARG A 144 9.65 -2.67 19.23
C ARG A 144 8.60 -3.14 20.21
N ASP A 145 7.64 -2.26 20.48
CA ASP A 145 6.58 -2.49 21.45
C ASP A 145 5.22 -2.25 20.75
N TRP A 146 4.40 -3.29 20.71
CA TRP A 146 3.06 -3.26 20.12
C TRP A 146 2.10 -2.29 20.84
N SER A 147 2.36 -1.93 22.12
CA SER A 147 1.57 -0.95 22.87
C SER A 147 1.61 0.46 22.24
N ARG A 148 2.58 0.74 21.38
CA ARG A 148 2.68 2.00 20.63
C ARG A 148 1.72 2.09 19.45
N PHE A 149 1.07 0.99 19.10
CA PHE A 149 0.04 0.95 18.07
C PHE A 149 -1.20 1.75 18.51
N ARG A 150 -1.83 2.43 17.57
CA ARG A 150 -3.08 3.18 17.77
C ARG A 150 -4.15 2.63 16.83
N LEU A 151 -5.16 1.98 17.42
CA LEU A 151 -6.30 1.43 16.69
C LEU A 151 -7.03 2.52 15.89
N GLY A 152 -7.45 2.21 14.67
CA GLY A 152 -8.14 3.14 13.75
C GLY A 152 -7.22 4.16 13.08
N ARG A 153 -5.97 4.31 13.56
CA ARG A 153 -4.99 5.23 12.97
C ARG A 153 -3.87 4.50 12.24
N ASP A 154 -3.36 3.46 12.87
CA ASP A 154 -2.18 2.76 12.39
C ASP A 154 -2.58 1.43 11.74
N GLY A 155 -2.07 1.16 10.54
CA GLY A 155 -1.97 -0.17 10.00
C GLY A 155 -0.71 -0.86 10.50
N VAL A 156 -0.66 -2.18 10.41
CA VAL A 156 0.48 -2.98 10.86
C VAL A 156 0.93 -3.96 9.80
N ASP A 157 2.23 -3.97 9.55
CA ASP A 157 2.96 -5.03 8.86
C ASP A 157 3.62 -5.92 9.91
N LEU A 158 3.28 -7.21 9.90
CA LEU A 158 3.85 -8.25 10.76
C LEU A 158 4.67 -9.22 9.92
N ARG A 159 5.93 -9.40 10.29
CA ARG A 159 6.78 -10.45 9.76
C ARG A 159 7.27 -11.34 10.92
N CYS A 160 7.05 -12.63 10.81
CA CYS A 160 7.52 -13.60 11.79
C CYS A 160 7.97 -14.85 11.06
N GLU A 161 9.27 -15.14 11.13
CA GLU A 161 9.91 -16.20 10.34
C GLU A 161 9.58 -16.04 8.84
N ASN A 162 9.03 -17.06 8.19
CA ASN A 162 8.62 -17.03 6.78
C ASN A 162 7.15 -16.61 6.58
N ARG A 163 6.50 -16.12 7.64
CA ARG A 163 5.09 -15.68 7.61
C ARG A 163 5.00 -14.17 7.61
N HIS A 164 4.01 -13.68 6.90
CA HIS A 164 3.79 -12.25 6.73
C HIS A 164 2.30 -11.93 6.69
N GLY A 165 1.93 -10.83 7.32
CA GLY A 165 0.57 -10.29 7.28
C GLY A 165 0.59 -8.77 7.33
N LEU A 166 -0.37 -8.15 6.67
CA LEU A 166 -0.60 -6.71 6.71
C LEU A 166 -2.09 -6.45 6.91
N LEU A 167 -2.41 -5.57 7.85
CA LEU A 167 -3.76 -5.01 8.02
C LEU A 167 -3.71 -3.49 7.92
N LEU A 168 -4.65 -2.95 7.15
CA LEU A 168 -4.85 -1.51 6.99
C LEU A 168 -5.58 -0.92 8.23
N PRO A 169 -5.45 0.39 8.51
CA PRO A 169 -6.09 1.01 9.67
C PRO A 169 -7.62 0.86 9.69
N GLN A 170 -8.26 0.91 8.51
CA GLN A 170 -9.71 0.84 8.36
C GLN A 170 -10.32 -0.54 8.68
N VAL A 171 -9.50 -1.56 8.91
CA VAL A 171 -9.97 -2.86 9.43
C VAL A 171 -10.48 -2.74 10.87
N ALA A 172 -10.07 -1.67 11.58
CA ALA A 172 -10.58 -1.36 12.91
C ALA A 172 -12.06 -0.95 12.83
N GLY A 173 -12.90 -1.57 13.65
CA GLY A 173 -14.34 -1.36 13.70
C GLY A 173 -15.09 -2.68 13.88
N GLY A 174 -16.39 -2.61 14.11
CA GLY A 174 -17.20 -3.78 14.33
C GLY A 174 -16.64 -4.71 15.41
N THR A 175 -16.28 -5.91 15.05
CA THR A 175 -15.70 -6.90 15.97
C THR A 175 -14.24 -6.64 16.35
N ILE A 176 -13.52 -5.78 15.60
CA ILE A 176 -12.10 -5.41 15.86
C ILE A 176 -12.05 -4.05 16.55
N ASP A 177 -12.46 -4.02 17.81
CA ASP A 177 -12.62 -2.82 18.65
C ASP A 177 -11.45 -2.55 19.60
N THR A 178 -10.46 -3.47 19.65
CA THR A 178 -9.28 -3.35 20.51
C THR A 178 -7.99 -3.67 19.74
N GLY A 179 -6.87 -3.12 20.22
CA GLY A 179 -5.55 -3.44 19.68
C GLY A 179 -5.24 -4.93 19.73
N THR A 180 -5.64 -5.63 20.81
CA THR A 180 -5.47 -7.08 20.93
C THR A 180 -6.20 -7.82 19.83
N LYS A 181 -7.48 -7.53 19.60
CA LYS A 181 -8.26 -8.16 18.52
C LYS A 181 -7.69 -7.85 17.14
N PHE A 182 -7.15 -6.63 16.94
CA PHE A 182 -6.48 -6.25 15.70
C PHE A 182 -5.24 -7.11 15.45
N PHE A 183 -4.38 -7.28 16.46
CA PHE A 183 -3.19 -8.13 16.32
C PHE A 183 -3.53 -9.62 16.18
N GLU A 184 -4.57 -10.10 16.85
CA GLU A 184 -5.04 -11.49 16.67
C GLU A 184 -5.55 -11.72 15.24
N ALA A 185 -6.31 -10.78 14.66
CA ALA A 185 -6.75 -10.82 13.27
C ALA A 185 -5.55 -10.78 12.31
N LEU A 186 -4.56 -9.94 12.58
CA LEU A 186 -3.33 -9.85 11.81
C LEU A 186 -2.55 -11.17 11.83
N CYS A 187 -2.38 -11.79 12.99
CA CYS A 187 -1.73 -13.09 13.14
C CYS A 187 -2.49 -14.18 12.37
N ARG A 188 -3.82 -14.19 12.46
CA ARG A 188 -4.67 -15.13 11.70
C ARG A 188 -4.49 -14.96 10.20
N LYS A 189 -4.48 -13.70 9.72
CA LYS A 189 -4.23 -13.40 8.30
C LYS A 189 -2.86 -13.87 7.82
N ALA A 190 -1.85 -13.82 8.70
CA ALA A 190 -0.50 -14.30 8.42
C ALA A 190 -0.37 -15.85 8.55
N GLY A 191 -1.42 -16.57 8.95
CA GLY A 191 -1.36 -18.00 9.21
C GLY A 191 -0.53 -18.33 10.47
N LEU A 192 -0.53 -17.44 11.46
CA LEU A 192 0.19 -17.55 12.74
C LEU A 192 -0.77 -17.79 13.89
N ARG A 193 -0.24 -18.26 15.02
CA ARG A 193 -0.98 -18.30 16.30
C ARG A 193 -1.37 -16.87 16.70
N LYS A 194 -2.51 -16.71 17.36
CA LYS A 194 -3.11 -15.42 17.73
C LYS A 194 -2.20 -14.49 18.55
N ASP A 195 -1.28 -15.07 19.29
CA ASP A 195 -0.33 -14.41 20.20
C ASP A 195 1.08 -14.18 19.60
N ALA A 196 1.29 -14.59 18.33
CA ALA A 196 2.60 -14.55 17.68
C ALA A 196 3.21 -13.14 17.59
N TYR A 197 2.39 -12.09 17.57
CA TYR A 197 2.87 -10.70 17.58
C TYR A 197 3.67 -10.31 18.83
N ARG A 198 3.53 -11.08 19.93
CA ARG A 198 4.29 -10.91 21.20
C ARG A 198 5.63 -11.61 21.18
N ASN A 199 5.87 -12.46 20.18
CA ASN A 199 7.12 -13.22 20.10
C ASN A 199 8.31 -12.27 19.81
N SER A 200 9.46 -12.52 20.42
CA SER A 200 10.71 -11.77 20.18
C SER A 200 11.19 -11.84 18.73
N ARG A 201 10.79 -12.87 17.98
CA ARG A 201 11.07 -13.01 16.53
C ARG A 201 10.11 -12.22 15.66
N ALA A 202 9.00 -11.74 16.20
CA ALA A 202 8.05 -10.92 15.45
C ALA A 202 8.64 -9.53 15.16
N ARG A 203 8.57 -9.12 13.91
CA ARG A 203 8.94 -7.77 13.48
C ARG A 203 7.67 -7.01 13.13
N LEU A 204 7.38 -5.98 13.89
CA LEU A 204 6.21 -5.13 13.71
C LEU A 204 6.62 -3.79 13.12
N SER A 205 5.93 -3.37 12.08
CA SER A 205 6.04 -2.01 11.56
C SER A 205 4.65 -1.41 11.45
N VAL A 206 4.53 -0.14 11.82
CA VAL A 206 3.29 0.62 11.68
C VAL A 206 3.39 1.58 10.50
N PHE A 207 2.24 1.89 9.92
CA PHE A 207 2.08 2.88 8.87
C PHE A 207 0.72 3.56 9.01
N ARG A 208 0.54 4.70 8.33
CA ARG A 208 -0.77 5.32 8.15
C ARG A 208 -1.22 5.11 6.72
N ALA A 209 -2.52 5.14 6.49
CA ALA A 209 -3.11 5.13 5.17
C ALA A 209 -3.93 6.41 4.96
N GLN A 210 -3.78 7.02 3.79
CA GLN A 210 -4.73 7.98 3.28
C GLN A 210 -5.67 7.23 2.35
N VAL A 211 -6.95 7.18 2.72
CA VAL A 211 -8.00 6.44 2.02
C VAL A 211 -8.93 7.43 1.36
N PHE A 212 -9.26 7.21 0.10
CA PHE A 212 -10.14 8.08 -0.67
C PHE A 212 -10.82 7.32 -1.83
N GLY A 213 -11.89 7.92 -2.35
CA GLY A 213 -12.75 7.31 -3.35
C GLY A 213 -14.03 6.81 -2.71
N TYR A 214 -14.31 5.51 -2.82
CA TYR A 214 -15.50 4.89 -2.22
C TYR A 214 -15.47 5.02 -0.70
N ALA A 215 -16.57 5.50 -0.13
CA ALA A 215 -16.85 5.47 1.29
C ALA A 215 -18.19 4.71 1.46
N PRO A 216 -18.22 3.55 2.13
CA PRO A 216 -19.47 2.89 2.46
C PRO A 216 -20.29 3.78 3.38
N GLU A 217 -21.61 3.84 3.16
CA GLU A 217 -22.58 4.50 4.03
C GLU A 217 -22.65 3.84 5.41
#